data_0767ec5a1a52af89ed421d6680262bc0
#
_entry.id   0767ec5a1a52af89ed421d6680262bc0
#
_cell.length_a   1.000
_cell.length_b   1.000
_cell.length_c   1.000
_cell.angle_alpha   90.00
_cell.angle_beta   90.00
_cell.angle_gamma   90.00
#
_symmetry.space_group_name_H-M   'P 1'
#
loop_
_entity.id
_entity.type
_entity.pdbx_description
1 polymer ?
#
loop_
_entity_poly.entity_id
_entity_poly.type
_entity_poly.pdbx_seq_one_letter_code
_entity_poly.pdbx_strand_id
1 'polypeptide(L)'
;HYVGHDNNRDWTMFTQVETQAVARQLYTVWYPQIVYNHHQSGPFPSRIWGPPMKDPVNPNLDPLVVSTINQIGEAMRKRFDEEGKPGYSSHMLYDIWWNGSMRGGPDFHNMAGFLTETSLYRLATPHCYAAEEIPETFGERHKNLPAKTPSVNYTNPWLGGCWPLRQPVEYMITASRATLDLAARLKEDYLYNIWRMGTRQIGRGERAEGGPFAYVI
;
A
#
# COMPACT_ATOMS: atom_id res chain seq x y z
N HIS A 1 15.00 14.38 -9.13
CA HIS A 1 14.81 14.76 -7.72
C HIS A 1 14.73 16.28 -7.61
N TYR A 2 13.71 16.78 -6.98
CA TYR A 2 13.54 18.18 -6.68
C TYR A 2 14.55 18.62 -5.63
N VAL A 3 15.35 19.62 -5.91
CA VAL A 3 16.44 20.13 -5.06
C VAL A 3 17.37 19.05 -4.47
N GLY A 4 17.54 17.93 -5.15
CA GLY A 4 18.41 16.84 -4.68
C GLY A 4 17.83 15.94 -3.59
N HIS A 5 16.60 16.19 -3.13
CA HIS A 5 15.91 15.40 -2.12
C HIS A 5 14.60 14.82 -2.68
N ASP A 6 14.38 13.52 -2.48
CA ASP A 6 13.16 12.86 -2.91
C ASP A 6 12.01 13.25 -1.98
N ASN A 7 10.95 13.79 -2.58
CA ASN A 7 9.74 14.18 -1.86
C ASN A 7 9.13 13.00 -1.07
N ASN A 8 9.19 11.77 -1.61
CA ASN A 8 8.75 10.58 -0.91
C ASN A 8 9.78 10.02 0.11
N ARG A 9 10.79 10.79 0.50
CA ARG A 9 11.73 10.52 1.61
C ARG A 9 11.69 11.60 2.68
N ASP A 10 10.77 12.54 2.55
CA ASP A 10 10.66 13.72 3.41
C ASP A 10 9.51 13.63 4.44
N TRP A 11 8.95 12.44 4.65
CA TRP A 11 7.76 12.22 5.48
C TRP A 11 8.01 12.11 6.99
N THR A 12 9.24 12.31 7.40
CA THR A 12 9.63 12.47 8.83
C THR A 12 10.25 13.82 9.11
N MET A 13 10.97 14.38 8.14
CA MET A 13 11.68 15.66 8.30
C MET A 13 10.82 16.86 7.91
N PHE A 14 9.93 16.70 6.93
CA PHE A 14 9.05 17.74 6.39
C PHE A 14 9.80 19.02 6.00
N THR A 15 10.93 18.85 5.29
CA THR A 15 11.79 19.97 4.86
C THR A 15 11.29 20.65 3.59
N GLN A 16 10.46 19.97 2.80
CA GLN A 16 9.90 20.50 1.55
C GLN A 16 8.48 21.05 1.77
N VAL A 17 8.15 22.12 1.07
CA VAL A 17 6.84 22.79 1.21
C VAL A 17 5.66 21.90 0.81
N GLU A 18 5.87 21.01 -0.14
CA GLU A 18 4.87 20.05 -0.61
C GLU A 18 4.52 19.03 0.47
N THR A 19 5.54 18.45 1.13
CA THR A 19 5.32 17.49 2.22
C THR A 19 4.72 18.16 3.44
N GLN A 20 5.14 19.39 3.77
CA GLN A 20 4.53 20.20 4.83
C GLN A 20 3.04 20.47 4.55
N ALA A 21 2.71 20.87 3.32
CA ALA A 21 1.34 21.16 2.93
C ALA A 21 0.43 19.93 3.06
N VAL A 22 0.89 18.78 2.56
CA VAL A 22 0.11 17.52 2.63
C VAL A 22 0.05 17.00 4.08
N ALA A 23 1.16 17.01 4.82
CA ALA A 23 1.20 16.58 6.21
C ALA A 23 0.24 17.41 7.10
N ARG A 24 0.18 18.73 6.88
CA ARG A 24 -0.78 19.59 7.57
C ARG A 24 -2.22 19.11 7.32
N GLN A 25 -2.58 18.79 6.08
CA GLN A 25 -3.93 18.30 5.80
C GLN A 25 -4.20 16.94 6.46
N LEU A 26 -3.26 16.00 6.35
CA LEU A 26 -3.46 14.66 6.89
C LEU A 26 -3.49 14.64 8.42
N TYR A 27 -2.54 15.33 9.06
CA TYR A 27 -2.25 15.14 10.50
C TYR A 27 -2.82 16.22 11.41
N THR A 28 -3.34 17.33 10.86
CA THR A 28 -3.88 18.43 11.68
C THR A 28 -5.27 18.91 11.26
N VAL A 29 -5.78 18.49 10.11
CA VAL A 29 -7.08 18.95 9.60
C VAL A 29 -8.06 17.79 9.38
N TRP A 30 -7.67 16.78 8.59
CA TRP A 30 -8.61 15.74 8.13
C TRP A 30 -8.58 14.47 9.00
N TYR A 31 -7.42 14.06 9.49
CA TYR A 31 -7.23 12.79 10.23
C TYR A 31 -7.87 11.59 9.52
N PRO A 32 -7.54 11.34 8.25
CA PRO A 32 -8.19 10.26 7.51
C PRO A 32 -7.83 8.90 8.10
N GLN A 33 -8.76 7.95 8.03
CA GLN A 33 -8.51 6.59 8.50
C GLN A 33 -7.71 5.77 7.51
N ILE A 34 -7.73 6.17 6.23
CA ILE A 34 -7.06 5.49 5.12
C ILE A 34 -6.31 6.52 4.29
N VAL A 35 -5.04 6.24 4.00
CA VAL A 35 -4.21 7.03 3.07
C VAL A 35 -3.71 6.11 1.97
N TYR A 36 -4.28 6.23 0.78
CA TYR A 36 -3.97 5.40 -0.37
C TYR A 36 -3.16 6.15 -1.41
N ASN A 37 -1.98 5.64 -1.76
CA ASN A 37 -1.07 6.20 -2.75
C ASN A 37 -1.00 5.29 -3.99
N HIS A 38 -1.27 5.84 -5.17
CA HIS A 38 -1.04 5.16 -6.45
C HIS A 38 0.40 5.35 -6.91
N HIS A 39 1.07 4.25 -7.23
CA HIS A 39 2.44 4.23 -7.73
C HIS A 39 2.58 3.32 -8.96
N GLN A 40 3.73 3.32 -9.66
CA GLN A 40 3.85 2.68 -10.98
C GLN A 40 5.13 1.85 -11.16
N SER A 41 5.51 1.04 -10.21
CA SER A 41 6.69 0.17 -10.28
C SER A 41 6.36 -1.29 -9.98
N GLY A 42 5.22 -1.76 -10.50
CA GLY A 42 4.77 -3.14 -10.29
C GLY A 42 5.80 -4.18 -10.76
N PRO A 43 6.02 -5.26 -10.00
CA PRO A 43 6.96 -6.31 -10.41
C PRO A 43 6.39 -7.09 -11.61
N PHE A 44 7.17 -7.22 -12.69
CA PHE A 44 6.76 -8.01 -13.84
C PHE A 44 6.73 -9.53 -13.49
N PRO A 45 5.69 -10.27 -13.86
CA PRO A 45 4.57 -9.95 -14.75
C PRO A 45 3.30 -9.43 -14.09
N SER A 46 3.32 -9.09 -12.82
CA SER A 46 2.17 -8.47 -12.14
C SER A 46 1.64 -7.27 -12.92
N ARG A 47 0.31 -7.09 -12.95
CA ARG A 47 -0.30 -5.90 -13.55
C ARG A 47 -0.54 -4.80 -12.56
N ILE A 48 -0.78 -5.19 -11.32
CA ILE A 48 -0.81 -4.32 -10.16
C ILE A 48 -0.38 -5.12 -8.94
N TRP A 49 0.46 -4.53 -8.10
CA TRP A 49 0.80 -5.04 -6.79
C TRP A 49 0.12 -4.18 -5.72
N GLY A 50 -0.32 -4.79 -4.63
CA GLY A 50 -0.91 -4.10 -3.48
C GLY A 50 -0.80 -4.92 -2.20
N PRO A 51 -1.40 -4.42 -1.10
CA PRO A 51 -1.46 -5.17 0.14
C PRO A 51 -2.16 -6.54 -0.02
N PRO A 52 -1.95 -7.49 0.89
CA PRO A 52 -1.09 -7.45 2.07
C PRO A 52 0.39 -7.30 1.75
N MET A 53 1.11 -6.61 2.65
CA MET A 53 2.56 -6.42 2.57
C MET A 53 3.29 -7.67 3.07
N LYS A 54 4.61 -7.75 2.86
CA LYS A 54 5.45 -8.81 3.44
C LYS A 54 6.04 -8.37 4.79
N ASP A 55 6.63 -9.31 5.51
CA ASP A 55 7.45 -9.01 6.68
C ASP A 55 8.72 -8.19 6.33
N PRO A 56 9.25 -7.42 7.31
CA PRO A 56 8.78 -7.29 8.70
C PRO A 56 7.70 -6.22 8.92
N VAL A 57 6.97 -6.37 10.03
CA VAL A 57 6.08 -5.34 10.58
C VAL A 57 6.82 -4.58 11.68
N ASN A 58 6.66 -3.26 11.73
CA ASN A 58 7.24 -2.45 12.79
C ASN A 58 6.49 -2.69 14.11
N PRO A 59 7.19 -3.07 15.20
CA PRO A 59 6.56 -3.41 16.48
C PRO A 59 5.89 -2.23 17.20
N ASN A 60 6.17 -1.00 16.76
CA ASN A 60 5.55 0.21 17.34
C ASN A 60 4.18 0.52 16.72
N LEU A 61 3.79 -0.16 15.66
CA LEU A 61 2.46 0.03 15.04
C LEU A 61 1.39 -0.70 15.85
N ASP A 62 0.22 -0.08 15.92
CA ASP A 62 -0.95 -0.78 16.46
C ASP A 62 -1.36 -1.91 15.49
N PRO A 63 -1.62 -3.13 15.98
CA PRO A 63 -2.03 -4.25 15.13
C PRO A 63 -3.26 -3.98 14.25
N LEU A 64 -4.14 -3.06 14.65
CA LEU A 64 -5.30 -2.68 13.85
C LEU A 64 -4.93 -1.95 12.57
N VAL A 65 -3.81 -1.22 12.54
CA VAL A 65 -3.30 -0.60 11.30
C VAL A 65 -2.99 -1.68 10.27
N VAL A 66 -2.21 -2.68 10.66
CA VAL A 66 -1.81 -3.80 9.79
C VAL A 66 -3.02 -4.61 9.32
N SER A 67 -3.94 -4.91 10.24
CA SER A 67 -5.17 -5.64 9.94
C SER A 67 -6.05 -4.89 8.94
N THR A 68 -6.16 -3.56 9.08
CA THR A 68 -6.91 -2.71 8.15
C THR A 68 -6.27 -2.69 6.75
N ILE A 69 -4.94 -2.54 6.68
CA ILE A 69 -4.21 -2.58 5.40
C ILE A 69 -4.45 -3.93 4.70
N ASN A 70 -4.34 -5.03 5.42
CA ASN A 70 -4.55 -6.37 4.87
C ASN A 70 -6.00 -6.57 4.40
N GLN A 71 -6.98 -6.11 5.17
CA GLN A 71 -8.41 -6.18 4.81
C GLN A 71 -8.69 -5.42 3.52
N ILE A 72 -8.10 -4.23 3.34
CA ILE A 72 -8.23 -3.44 2.10
C ILE A 72 -7.59 -4.20 0.93
N GLY A 73 -6.39 -4.76 1.12
CA GLY A 73 -5.71 -5.53 0.09
C GLY A 73 -6.52 -6.74 -0.38
N GLU A 74 -7.13 -7.49 0.54
CA GLU A 74 -8.00 -8.62 0.21
C GLU A 74 -9.29 -8.18 -0.50
N ALA A 75 -9.86 -7.04 -0.12
CA ALA A 75 -11.01 -6.47 -0.83
C ALA A 75 -10.65 -6.06 -2.27
N MET A 76 -9.45 -5.50 -2.47
CA MET A 76 -8.94 -5.20 -3.81
C MET A 76 -8.80 -6.47 -4.63
N ARG A 77 -8.09 -7.48 -4.12
CA ARG A 77 -7.87 -8.76 -4.81
C ARG A 77 -9.19 -9.41 -5.23
N LYS A 78 -10.13 -9.53 -4.28
CA LYS A 78 -11.46 -10.06 -4.55
C LYS A 78 -12.14 -9.31 -5.70
N ARG A 79 -12.10 -7.98 -5.70
CA ARG A 79 -12.73 -7.17 -6.75
C ARG A 79 -12.07 -7.36 -8.11
N PHE A 80 -10.74 -7.48 -8.17
CA PHE A 80 -10.03 -7.81 -9.41
C PHE A 80 -10.50 -9.14 -10.00
N ASP A 81 -10.64 -10.16 -9.15
CA ASP A 81 -11.13 -11.48 -9.57
C ASP A 81 -12.59 -11.42 -10.03
N GLU A 82 -13.47 -10.70 -9.32
CA GLU A 82 -14.87 -10.48 -9.69
C GLU A 82 -15.02 -9.74 -11.03
N GLU A 83 -14.14 -8.79 -11.32
CA GLU A 83 -14.13 -8.04 -12.59
C GLU A 83 -13.37 -8.77 -13.72
N GLY A 84 -12.87 -10.00 -13.48
CA GLY A 84 -12.09 -10.77 -14.46
C GLY A 84 -10.78 -10.12 -14.85
N LYS A 85 -10.14 -9.38 -13.94
CA LYS A 85 -8.87 -8.67 -14.15
C LYS A 85 -7.72 -9.41 -13.48
N PRO A 86 -6.98 -10.29 -14.19
CA PRO A 86 -5.86 -11.03 -13.62
C PRO A 86 -4.66 -10.13 -13.33
N GLY A 87 -3.74 -10.61 -12.51
CA GLY A 87 -2.44 -9.96 -12.34
C GLY A 87 -2.30 -9.12 -11.08
N TYR A 88 -3.22 -9.24 -10.09
CA TYR A 88 -3.02 -8.66 -8.76
C TYR A 88 -2.07 -9.53 -7.94
N SER A 89 -0.95 -8.95 -7.50
CA SER A 89 0.02 -9.61 -6.63
C SER A 89 0.15 -8.93 -5.28
N SER A 90 0.57 -9.69 -4.25
CA SER A 90 0.70 -9.21 -2.87
C SER A 90 1.79 -9.96 -2.11
N HIS A 91 2.10 -9.57 -0.88
CA HIS A 91 3.05 -10.24 0.03
C HIS A 91 4.50 -10.35 -0.47
N MET A 92 4.93 -9.56 -1.45
CA MET A 92 6.26 -9.78 -2.06
C MET A 92 7.14 -8.54 -2.24
N LEU A 93 6.59 -7.33 -2.27
CA LEU A 93 7.36 -6.15 -2.68
C LEU A 93 7.81 -5.29 -1.50
N TYR A 94 6.89 -4.80 -0.67
CA TYR A 94 7.17 -3.93 0.46
C TYR A 94 6.75 -4.53 1.80
N ASP A 95 7.43 -4.09 2.84
CA ASP A 95 7.11 -4.38 4.25
C ASP A 95 6.38 -3.20 4.93
N ILE A 96 6.04 -3.34 6.21
CA ILE A 96 5.41 -2.29 7.03
C ILE A 96 6.38 -1.93 8.17
N TRP A 97 7.62 -1.59 7.81
CA TRP A 97 8.67 -1.25 8.78
C TRP A 97 9.01 0.24 8.78
N TRP A 98 9.25 0.80 7.61
CA TRP A 98 9.84 2.12 7.48
C TRP A 98 8.80 3.25 7.42
N ASN A 99 9.04 4.30 8.24
CA ASN A 99 8.12 5.44 8.42
C ASN A 99 8.37 6.64 7.50
N GLY A 100 9.44 6.63 6.71
CA GLY A 100 9.90 7.82 5.96
C GLY A 100 9.23 8.05 4.59
N SER A 101 8.14 7.38 4.26
CA SER A 101 7.42 7.55 3.00
C SER A 101 5.95 7.89 3.22
N MET A 102 5.29 8.41 2.18
CA MET A 102 3.86 8.69 2.21
C MET A 102 3.00 7.45 2.51
N ARG A 103 3.45 6.25 2.13
CA ARG A 103 2.73 5.02 2.45
C ARG A 103 2.87 4.57 3.91
N GLY A 104 4.02 4.85 4.54
CA GLY A 104 4.33 4.35 5.88
C GLY A 104 4.19 5.40 6.98
N GLY A 105 4.38 6.68 6.67
CA GLY A 105 4.22 7.77 7.63
C GLY A 105 2.84 7.78 8.32
N PRO A 106 1.73 7.63 7.59
CA PRO A 106 0.39 7.57 8.17
C PRO A 106 0.19 6.44 9.18
N ASP A 107 0.88 5.30 9.02
CA ASP A 107 0.73 4.14 9.92
C ASP A 107 1.10 4.50 11.36
N PHE A 108 2.09 5.38 11.52
CA PHE A 108 2.52 5.90 12.85
C PHE A 108 1.59 6.98 13.40
N HIS A 109 0.53 7.32 12.67
CA HIS A 109 -0.55 8.24 13.10
C HIS A 109 -1.90 7.51 13.21
N ASN A 110 -1.87 6.18 13.39
CA ASN A 110 -3.06 5.32 13.48
C ASN A 110 -3.95 5.32 12.22
N MET A 111 -3.38 5.63 11.06
CA MET A 111 -4.05 5.57 9.76
C MET A 111 -3.56 4.34 9.00
N ALA A 112 -4.40 3.75 8.18
CA ALA A 112 -3.98 2.67 7.27
C ALA A 112 -3.33 3.29 6.02
N GLY A 113 -2.00 3.39 6.04
CA GLY A 113 -1.19 3.92 4.94
C GLY A 113 -0.71 2.80 4.02
N PHE A 114 -0.97 2.90 2.73
CA PHE A 114 -0.47 1.92 1.77
C PHE A 114 -0.40 2.49 0.35
N LEU A 115 0.23 1.73 -0.52
CA LEU A 115 0.26 2.02 -1.95
C LEU A 115 -0.07 0.79 -2.78
N THR A 116 -0.40 1.03 -4.05
CA THR A 116 -0.35 0.01 -5.09
C THR A 116 0.70 0.38 -6.12
N GLU A 117 1.36 -0.64 -6.69
CA GLU A 117 2.32 -0.49 -7.78
C GLU A 117 1.71 -1.03 -9.06
N THR A 118 1.28 -0.13 -9.93
CA THR A 118 0.71 -0.49 -11.22
C THR A 118 1.83 -0.68 -12.24
N SER A 119 1.78 -1.75 -13.03
CA SER A 119 2.77 -2.01 -14.07
C SER A 119 2.55 -1.13 -15.29
N LEU A 120 3.63 -0.54 -15.79
CA LEU A 120 3.67 0.22 -17.03
C LEU A 120 4.78 -0.35 -17.94
N TYR A 121 4.66 -0.14 -19.24
CA TYR A 121 5.74 -0.39 -20.18
C TYR A 121 6.20 0.93 -20.78
N ARG A 122 7.48 1.27 -20.57
CA ARG A 122 8.08 2.55 -21.06
C ARG A 122 7.09 3.72 -20.92
N LEU A 123 6.60 3.92 -19.69
CA LEU A 123 5.57 4.89 -19.34
C LEU A 123 4.22 4.59 -20.02
N ALA A 124 3.83 5.37 -21.01
CA ALA A 124 2.53 5.27 -21.69
C ALA A 124 2.56 4.44 -22.98
N THR A 125 3.70 3.81 -23.32
CA THR A 125 3.84 3.06 -24.59
C THR A 125 3.01 1.77 -24.51
N PRO A 126 2.10 1.51 -25.47
CA PRO A 126 1.40 0.24 -25.54
C PRO A 126 2.38 -0.91 -25.82
N HIS A 127 2.18 -2.05 -25.16
CA HIS A 127 2.95 -3.25 -25.42
C HIS A 127 2.05 -4.47 -25.35
N CYS A 128 2.27 -5.43 -26.26
CA CYS A 128 1.59 -6.73 -26.20
C CYS A 128 2.64 -7.79 -25.88
N TYR A 129 2.40 -8.57 -24.86
CA TYR A 129 3.28 -9.63 -24.40
C TYR A 129 2.75 -10.98 -24.88
N ALA A 130 3.60 -11.73 -25.56
CA ALA A 130 3.32 -13.13 -25.85
C ALA A 130 3.42 -13.98 -24.56
N ALA A 131 2.74 -15.12 -24.53
CA ALA A 131 2.74 -16.00 -23.36
C ALA A 131 4.16 -16.49 -22.98
N GLU A 132 5.01 -16.66 -23.99
CA GLU A 132 6.40 -17.10 -23.87
C GLU A 132 7.29 -16.02 -23.19
N GLU A 133 6.92 -14.75 -23.28
CA GLU A 133 7.62 -13.65 -22.63
C GLU A 133 7.37 -13.58 -21.13
N ILE A 134 6.31 -14.27 -20.64
CA ILE A 134 5.99 -14.31 -19.23
C ILE A 134 6.94 -15.29 -18.54
N PRO A 135 7.71 -14.85 -17.52
CA PRO A 135 8.64 -15.72 -16.82
C PRO A 135 7.92 -16.74 -15.94
N GLU A 136 8.58 -17.87 -15.64
CA GLU A 136 8.04 -18.88 -14.71
C GLU A 136 7.98 -18.37 -13.27
N THR A 137 8.88 -17.45 -12.90
CA THR A 137 8.96 -16.88 -11.56
C THR A 137 9.17 -15.36 -11.60
N PHE A 138 8.87 -14.68 -10.50
CA PHE A 138 9.17 -13.26 -10.30
C PHE A 138 10.68 -12.95 -10.13
N GLY A 139 11.53 -13.95 -10.23
CA GLY A 139 12.98 -13.82 -10.09
C GLY A 139 13.46 -13.80 -8.62
N GLU A 140 14.79 -13.81 -8.46
CA GLU A 140 15.45 -13.96 -7.15
C GLU A 140 15.05 -12.90 -6.13
N ARG A 141 14.87 -11.66 -6.55
CA ARG A 141 14.46 -10.55 -5.68
C ARG A 141 13.16 -10.85 -4.94
N HIS A 142 12.30 -11.66 -5.51
CA HIS A 142 11.02 -12.09 -4.94
C HIS A 142 11.03 -13.57 -4.55
N LYS A 143 12.21 -14.10 -4.18
CA LYS A 143 12.38 -15.49 -3.72
C LYS A 143 11.91 -16.53 -4.76
N ASN A 144 12.04 -16.22 -6.03
CA ASN A 144 11.58 -17.09 -7.12
C ASN A 144 10.11 -17.53 -6.99
N LEU A 145 9.23 -16.65 -6.47
CA LEU A 145 7.81 -16.94 -6.38
C LEU A 145 7.22 -17.25 -7.76
N PRO A 146 6.29 -18.20 -7.86
CA PRO A 146 5.70 -18.57 -9.15
C PRO A 146 4.95 -17.39 -9.78
N ALA A 147 5.11 -17.23 -11.10
CA ALA A 147 4.52 -16.12 -11.86
C ALA A 147 3.47 -16.57 -12.90
N LYS A 148 3.40 -17.89 -13.18
CA LYS A 148 2.41 -18.48 -14.12
C LYS A 148 1.39 -19.38 -13.44
N THR A 149 1.65 -19.80 -12.21
CA THR A 149 0.74 -20.68 -11.47
C THR A 149 0.15 -19.97 -10.26
N PRO A 150 -1.11 -20.23 -9.91
CA PRO A 150 -1.74 -19.63 -8.73
C PRO A 150 -0.97 -19.91 -7.45
N SER A 151 -0.82 -18.87 -6.64
CA SER A 151 -0.21 -18.94 -5.30
C SER A 151 -0.89 -17.90 -4.39
N VAL A 152 -0.64 -17.95 -3.07
CA VAL A 152 -1.17 -16.94 -2.14
C VAL A 152 -0.69 -15.53 -2.44
N ASN A 153 0.47 -15.41 -3.09
CA ASN A 153 1.03 -14.12 -3.50
C ASN A 153 0.44 -13.62 -4.84
N TYR A 154 -0.09 -14.52 -5.66
CA TYR A 154 -0.53 -14.24 -7.03
C TYR A 154 -1.63 -15.22 -7.43
N THR A 155 -2.84 -15.00 -6.94
CA THR A 155 -3.94 -15.97 -7.03
C THR A 155 -4.50 -16.15 -8.45
N ASN A 156 -4.43 -15.11 -9.26
CA ASN A 156 -4.92 -15.10 -10.64
C ASN A 156 -3.83 -14.53 -11.55
N PRO A 157 -2.90 -15.38 -12.02
CA PRO A 157 -1.77 -14.94 -12.84
C PRO A 157 -2.19 -14.33 -14.18
N TRP A 158 -1.52 -13.24 -14.54
CA TRP A 158 -1.64 -12.69 -15.89
C TRP A 158 -0.65 -13.39 -16.81
N LEU A 159 -1.16 -14.03 -17.88
CA LEU A 159 -0.39 -14.91 -18.76
C LEU A 159 -0.06 -14.27 -20.11
N GLY A 160 -0.05 -12.95 -20.17
CA GLY A 160 0.25 -12.20 -21.41
C GLY A 160 -0.97 -11.45 -21.93
N GLY A 161 -0.77 -10.77 -23.06
CA GLY A 161 -1.78 -9.94 -23.69
C GLY A 161 -1.34 -8.48 -23.87
N CYS A 162 -2.21 -7.68 -24.48
CA CYS A 162 -1.91 -6.27 -24.74
C CYS A 162 -2.12 -5.39 -23.51
N TRP A 163 -1.18 -4.47 -23.28
CA TRP A 163 -1.16 -3.55 -22.14
C TRP A 163 -1.03 -2.10 -22.60
N PRO A 164 -2.08 -1.53 -23.25
CA PRO A 164 -2.13 -0.10 -23.57
C PRO A 164 -2.39 0.73 -22.31
N LEU A 165 -2.06 2.02 -22.31
CA LEU A 165 -2.21 2.92 -21.17
C LEU A 165 -3.60 2.89 -20.50
N ARG A 166 -4.64 2.59 -21.24
CA ARG A 166 -6.00 2.46 -20.68
C ARG A 166 -6.11 1.35 -19.63
N GLN A 167 -5.39 0.24 -19.81
CA GLN A 167 -5.44 -0.89 -18.88
C GLN A 167 -4.96 -0.54 -17.47
N PRO A 168 -3.74 0.02 -17.26
CA PRO A 168 -3.32 0.43 -15.91
C PRO A 168 -4.28 1.44 -15.28
N VAL A 169 -4.88 2.36 -16.03
CA VAL A 169 -5.90 3.29 -15.50
C VAL A 169 -7.12 2.53 -14.98
N GLU A 170 -7.63 1.55 -15.74
CA GLU A 170 -8.78 0.73 -15.30
C GLU A 170 -8.44 -0.11 -14.06
N TYR A 171 -7.19 -0.61 -13.94
CA TYR A 171 -6.74 -1.33 -12.74
C TYR A 171 -6.69 -0.41 -11.52
N MET A 172 -6.16 0.80 -11.66
CA MET A 172 -6.16 1.79 -10.57
C MET A 172 -7.58 2.18 -10.13
N ILE A 173 -8.51 2.32 -11.08
CA ILE A 173 -9.93 2.60 -10.79
C ILE A 173 -10.56 1.43 -10.02
N THR A 174 -10.29 0.18 -10.42
CA THR A 174 -10.78 -1.01 -9.70
C THR A 174 -10.28 -1.04 -8.26
N ALA A 175 -8.98 -0.80 -8.04
CA ALA A 175 -8.40 -0.73 -6.70
C ALA A 175 -9.02 0.40 -5.84
N SER A 176 -9.20 1.57 -6.43
CA SER A 176 -9.86 2.71 -5.76
C SER A 176 -11.30 2.40 -5.37
N ARG A 177 -12.08 1.79 -6.29
CA ARG A 177 -13.46 1.41 -6.01
C ARG A 177 -13.55 0.35 -4.91
N ALA A 178 -12.64 -0.62 -4.88
CA ALA A 178 -12.58 -1.62 -3.81
C ALA A 178 -12.35 -0.97 -2.45
N THR A 179 -11.41 -0.02 -2.39
CA THR A 179 -11.09 0.72 -1.16
C THR A 179 -12.27 1.57 -0.69
N LEU A 180 -12.86 2.36 -1.58
CA LEU A 180 -13.99 3.24 -1.26
C LEU A 180 -15.23 2.46 -0.81
N ASP A 181 -15.53 1.35 -1.48
CA ASP A 181 -16.67 0.49 -1.17
C ASP A 181 -16.51 -0.18 0.21
N LEU A 182 -15.30 -0.68 0.50
CA LEU A 182 -14.99 -1.22 1.82
C LEU A 182 -15.05 -0.14 2.91
N ALA A 183 -14.47 1.02 2.67
CA ALA A 183 -14.48 2.16 3.60
C ALA A 183 -15.91 2.63 3.90
N ALA A 184 -16.77 2.70 2.88
CA ALA A 184 -18.17 3.07 3.06
C ALA A 184 -18.95 2.06 3.93
N ARG A 185 -18.68 0.76 3.75
CA ARG A 185 -19.33 -0.32 4.54
C ARG A 185 -18.83 -0.40 5.97
N LEU A 186 -17.55 -0.13 6.21
CA LEU A 186 -16.90 -0.24 7.52
C LEU A 186 -16.55 1.12 8.14
N LYS A 187 -17.21 2.18 7.74
CA LYS A 187 -16.90 3.55 8.18
C LYS A 187 -16.91 3.71 9.70
N GLU A 188 -17.86 3.10 10.39
CA GLU A 188 -17.99 3.20 11.83
C GLU A 188 -16.85 2.48 12.54
N ASP A 189 -16.47 1.30 12.04
CA ASP A 189 -15.34 0.54 12.59
C ASP A 189 -14.03 1.31 12.42
N TYR A 190 -13.78 1.89 11.24
CA TYR A 190 -12.55 2.64 10.98
C TYR A 190 -12.49 3.93 11.79
N LEU A 191 -13.59 4.67 11.91
CA LEU A 191 -13.68 5.86 12.76
C LEU A 191 -13.48 5.51 14.24
N TYR A 192 -14.08 4.43 14.72
CA TYR A 192 -13.89 3.97 16.10
C TYR A 192 -12.47 3.48 16.35
N ASN A 193 -11.88 2.78 15.40
CA ASN A 193 -10.55 2.21 15.55
C ASN A 193 -9.45 3.26 15.64
N ILE A 194 -9.50 4.35 14.85
CA ILE A 194 -8.50 5.43 14.97
C ILE A 194 -8.54 6.08 16.36
N TRP A 195 -9.73 6.32 16.90
CA TRP A 195 -9.91 6.81 18.27
C TRP A 195 -9.40 5.79 19.30
N ARG A 196 -9.77 4.53 19.14
CA ARG A 196 -9.36 3.44 20.04
C ARG A 196 -7.84 3.25 20.09
N MET A 197 -7.18 3.31 18.95
CA MET A 197 -5.72 3.24 18.87
C MET A 197 -5.07 4.42 19.58
N GLY A 198 -5.55 5.64 19.36
CA GLY A 198 -5.07 6.84 20.05
C GLY A 198 -5.23 6.76 21.55
N THR A 199 -6.41 6.37 22.02
CA THR A 199 -6.69 6.20 23.46
C THR A 199 -5.78 5.15 24.10
N ARG A 200 -5.51 4.04 23.41
CA ARG A 200 -4.58 3.01 23.91
C ARG A 200 -3.15 3.54 24.03
N GLN A 201 -2.68 4.33 23.07
CA GLN A 201 -1.33 4.91 23.11
C GLN A 201 -1.18 5.91 24.28
N ILE A 202 -2.16 6.78 24.48
CA ILE A 202 -2.20 7.72 25.62
C ILE A 202 -2.16 6.93 26.93
N GLY A 203 -3.04 5.94 27.12
CA GLY A 203 -3.10 5.14 28.33
C GLY A 203 -1.82 4.33 28.61
N ARG A 204 -1.10 3.88 27.59
CA ARG A 204 0.23 3.26 27.76
C ARG A 204 1.25 4.25 28.30
N GLY A 205 1.29 5.48 27.78
CA GLY A 205 2.15 6.53 28.28
C GLY A 205 1.87 6.88 29.74
N GLU A 206 0.60 7.04 30.10
CA GLU A 206 0.16 7.33 31.48
C GLU A 206 0.56 6.24 32.48
N ARG A 207 0.54 4.98 32.07
CA ARG A 207 0.89 3.83 32.94
C ARG A 207 2.33 3.38 32.84
N ALA A 208 3.14 4.02 31.99
CA ALA A 208 4.50 3.57 31.65
C ALA A 208 4.59 2.11 31.14
N GLU A 209 3.53 1.60 30.55
CA GLU A 209 3.46 0.24 30.04
C GLU A 209 4.03 0.16 28.63
N GLY A 210 5.23 -0.42 28.52
CA GLY A 210 5.84 -0.78 27.22
C GLY A 210 6.41 0.36 26.40
N GLY A 211 6.77 1.47 27.03
CA GLY A 211 7.44 2.59 26.35
C GLY A 211 7.93 3.66 27.30
N PRO A 212 8.73 4.63 26.83
CA PRO A 212 9.16 5.76 27.64
C PRO A 212 8.00 6.71 27.91
N PHE A 213 8.01 7.34 29.06
CA PHE A 213 7.04 8.41 29.40
C PHE A 213 7.16 9.62 28.49
N ALA A 214 8.39 9.93 28.07
CA ALA A 214 8.72 11.07 27.23
C ALA A 214 10.04 10.84 26.50
N TYR A 215 10.20 11.55 25.40
CA TYR A 215 11.48 11.71 24.73
C TYR A 215 12.01 13.08 25.08
N VAL A 216 13.26 13.14 25.52
CA VAL A 216 13.96 14.41 25.76
C VAL A 216 14.81 14.70 24.53
N ILE A 217 14.59 15.86 23.89
CA ILE A 217 15.29 16.32 22.69
C ILE A 217 16.30 17.41 23.10
#